data_4b295302b5df21268fdd2943bf24d3ae
#
_entry.id   4b295302b5df21268fdd2943bf24d3ae
#
_cell.length_a   1.000
_cell.length_b   1.000
_cell.length_c   1.000
_cell.angle_alpha   90.00
_cell.angle_beta   90.00
_cell.angle_gamma   90.00
#
_symmetry.space_group_name_H-M   'P 1'
#
loop_
_entity.id
_entity.type
_entity.pdbx_description
1 polymer ?
#
loop_
_entity_poly.entity_id
_entity_poly.type
_entity_poly.pdbx_seq_one_letter_code
_entity_poly.pdbx_strand_id
1 'polypeptide(L)'
;MRSIRFGIALAATSLAAAPVLAQTSQPELPPAISVSGEASVSAPPDLAMIDAGVASDAKTAREAAEANNAAMAKVLQALKNAAIDDKDYQTSRLSLQPQYAPNRPGQQTVVGYRASNRVTIKLHDVSKVAGVIDTLVGAGANDIGNVYFTVAEPSKLLDQAREKAVADARRKAEIYAKAAGVTLGSPLSIAEDGTPTPMFRVKTLAAPMAAAAPTPVAQGEETLSITVSVIWGIKSGQ
;
A
#
# COMPACT_ATOMS: atom_id res chain seq x y z
N MET A 1 -17.26 -68.40 77.31
CA MET A 1 -18.21 -67.36 77.05
C MET A 1 -17.63 -66.42 76.01
N ARG A 2 -18.01 -66.60 74.76
CA ARG A 2 -17.46 -65.88 73.58
C ARG A 2 -18.58 -65.01 72.97
N SER A 3 -18.47 -63.73 73.04
CA SER A 3 -19.38 -62.74 72.41
C SER A 3 -18.89 -62.41 71.00
N ILE A 4 -19.72 -62.72 70.00
CA ILE A 4 -19.53 -62.45 68.62
C ILE A 4 -20.15 -61.06 68.36
N ARG A 5 -19.31 -60.11 67.87
CA ARG A 5 -19.77 -58.78 67.39
C ARG A 5 -19.93 -58.80 65.86
N PHE A 6 -21.13 -58.64 65.42
CA PHE A 6 -21.50 -58.38 63.98
C PHE A 6 -21.21 -56.93 63.63
N GLY A 7 -20.30 -56.75 62.71
CA GLY A 7 -20.04 -55.44 62.10
C GLY A 7 -20.85 -55.30 60.75
N ILE A 8 -21.72 -54.30 60.69
CA ILE A 8 -22.47 -53.93 59.49
C ILE A 8 -21.58 -53.03 58.62
N ALA A 9 -21.17 -53.51 57.48
CA ALA A 9 -20.47 -52.68 56.48
C ALA A 9 -21.51 -51.93 55.61
N LEU A 10 -21.49 -50.59 55.68
CA LEU A 10 -22.32 -49.68 54.85
C LEU A 10 -21.55 -49.44 53.54
N ALA A 11 -22.02 -49.99 52.46
CA ALA A 11 -21.47 -49.75 51.13
C ALA A 11 -22.08 -48.38 50.54
N ALA A 12 -21.26 -47.34 50.44
CA ALA A 12 -21.60 -46.11 49.83
C ALA A 12 -21.37 -46.23 48.31
N THR A 13 -22.43 -46.30 47.53
CA THR A 13 -22.43 -46.19 46.05
C THR A 13 -22.33 -44.75 45.63
N SER A 14 -21.11 -44.33 45.20
CA SER A 14 -20.89 -42.99 44.59
C SER A 14 -21.33 -43.02 43.14
N LEU A 15 -22.42 -42.29 42.83
CA LEU A 15 -22.94 -42.05 41.50
C LEU A 15 -22.05 -40.99 40.82
N ALA A 16 -21.15 -41.43 39.93
CA ALA A 16 -20.33 -40.52 39.12
C ALA A 16 -21.20 -39.89 38.02
N ALA A 17 -21.50 -38.62 38.17
CA ALA A 17 -22.13 -37.79 37.11
C ALA A 17 -21.09 -37.52 36.02
N ALA A 18 -21.23 -38.15 34.85
CA ALA A 18 -20.42 -37.83 33.67
C ALA A 18 -20.83 -36.42 33.13
N PRO A 19 -19.87 -35.54 32.81
CA PRO A 19 -20.21 -34.27 32.18
C PRO A 19 -20.76 -34.53 30.78
N VAL A 20 -22.00 -34.13 30.53
CA VAL A 20 -22.57 -34.04 29.20
C VAL A 20 -21.86 -32.90 28.46
N LEU A 21 -20.92 -33.24 27.57
CA LEU A 21 -20.36 -32.31 26.63
C LEU A 21 -21.48 -31.85 25.69
N ALA A 22 -21.99 -30.67 25.93
CA ALA A 22 -22.89 -29.99 24.98
C ALA A 22 -22.13 -29.82 23.66
N GLN A 23 -22.41 -30.66 22.67
CA GLN A 23 -22.01 -30.42 21.28
C GLN A 23 -22.69 -29.14 20.83
N THR A 24 -21.93 -28.03 20.78
CA THR A 24 -22.33 -26.85 20.04
C THR A 24 -22.47 -27.26 18.58
N SER A 25 -23.72 -27.46 18.13
CA SER A 25 -24.01 -27.64 16.72
C SER A 25 -23.54 -26.40 15.97
N GLN A 26 -22.44 -26.52 15.23
CA GLN A 26 -22.05 -25.48 14.27
C GLN A 26 -23.21 -25.31 13.28
N PRO A 27 -23.65 -24.07 13.01
CA PRO A 27 -24.67 -23.84 12.02
C PRO A 27 -24.22 -24.45 10.68
N GLU A 28 -24.99 -25.40 10.18
CA GLU A 28 -24.75 -26.03 8.89
C GLU A 28 -24.85 -24.96 7.81
N LEU A 29 -23.74 -24.62 7.17
CA LEU A 29 -23.71 -23.63 6.10
C LEU A 29 -24.57 -24.18 4.93
N PRO A 30 -25.46 -23.36 4.36
CA PRO A 30 -26.27 -23.80 3.24
C PRO A 30 -25.35 -24.22 2.06
N PRO A 31 -25.77 -25.17 1.24
CA PRO A 31 -25.04 -25.58 0.05
C PRO A 31 -24.68 -24.36 -0.79
N ALA A 32 -23.40 -24.19 -1.11
CA ALA A 32 -22.90 -22.97 -1.73
C ALA A 32 -21.69 -23.24 -2.65
N ILE A 33 -21.48 -22.34 -3.60
CA ILE A 33 -20.27 -22.25 -4.42
C ILE A 33 -19.51 -21.01 -3.94
N SER A 34 -18.25 -21.19 -3.54
CA SER A 34 -17.33 -20.09 -3.18
C SER A 34 -16.28 -19.94 -4.27
N VAL A 35 -16.13 -18.72 -4.77
CA VAL A 35 -15.16 -18.38 -5.82
C VAL A 35 -14.57 -17.01 -5.58
N SER A 36 -13.35 -16.78 -6.07
CA SER A 36 -12.76 -15.45 -6.15
C SER A 36 -12.82 -14.91 -7.56
N GLY A 37 -13.28 -13.68 -7.70
CA GLY A 37 -13.25 -12.92 -8.94
C GLY A 37 -12.15 -11.86 -8.90
N GLU A 38 -11.50 -11.66 -10.03
CA GLU A 38 -10.40 -10.73 -10.17
C GLU A 38 -10.63 -9.81 -11.37
N ALA A 39 -10.26 -8.55 -11.21
CA ALA A 39 -10.23 -7.62 -12.32
C ALA A 39 -9.15 -6.59 -12.15
N SER A 40 -8.65 -6.10 -13.28
CA SER A 40 -7.70 -5.00 -13.33
C SER A 40 -8.20 -3.93 -14.29
N VAL A 41 -7.92 -2.68 -13.94
CA VAL A 41 -8.16 -1.51 -14.79
C VAL A 41 -6.88 -0.72 -14.89
N SER A 42 -6.44 -0.37 -16.10
CA SER A 42 -5.27 0.45 -16.33
C SER A 42 -5.68 1.83 -16.82
N ALA A 43 -4.95 2.85 -16.37
CA ALA A 43 -5.12 4.22 -16.84
C ALA A 43 -3.75 4.92 -16.95
N PRO A 44 -3.60 5.88 -17.88
CA PRO A 44 -2.46 6.77 -17.86
C PRO A 44 -2.47 7.59 -16.57
N PRO A 45 -1.31 7.83 -15.94
CA PRO A 45 -1.23 8.67 -14.74
C PRO A 45 -1.55 10.12 -15.07
N ASP A 46 -2.25 10.80 -14.17
CA ASP A 46 -2.61 12.22 -14.23
C ASP A 46 -2.02 13.04 -13.07
N LEU A 47 -1.22 12.37 -12.22
CA LEU A 47 -0.52 12.98 -11.10
C LEU A 47 0.91 12.46 -11.04
N ALA A 48 1.88 13.37 -10.91
CA ALA A 48 3.25 13.02 -10.56
C ALA A 48 3.56 13.50 -9.15
N MET A 49 4.26 12.67 -8.40
CA MET A 49 4.80 13.02 -7.08
C MET A 49 6.32 13.10 -7.19
N ILE A 50 6.89 14.23 -6.82
CA ILE A 50 8.33 14.49 -6.92
C ILE A 50 8.84 14.78 -5.51
N ASP A 51 9.83 14.02 -5.07
CA ASP A 51 10.58 14.33 -3.86
C ASP A 51 11.83 15.11 -4.24
N ALA A 52 11.94 16.34 -3.78
CA ALA A 52 13.09 17.20 -4.01
C ALA A 52 13.54 17.89 -2.73
N GLY A 53 14.80 18.22 -2.63
CA GLY A 53 15.32 18.83 -1.42
C GLY A 53 16.70 19.45 -1.58
N VAL A 54 17.18 19.95 -0.45
CA VAL A 54 18.50 20.51 -0.31
C VAL A 54 19.22 19.82 0.85
N ALA A 55 20.45 19.39 0.61
CA ALA A 55 21.39 18.97 1.64
C ALA A 55 22.55 19.96 1.69
N SER A 56 22.92 20.39 2.89
CA SER A 56 24.01 21.34 3.13
C SER A 56 24.92 20.84 4.23
N ASP A 57 26.21 20.87 3.99
CA ASP A 57 27.24 20.46 4.95
C ASP A 57 28.02 21.69 5.46
N ALA A 58 28.31 21.75 6.77
CA ALA A 58 29.12 22.75 7.37
C ALA A 58 29.87 22.24 8.61
N LYS A 59 30.79 23.05 9.14
CA LYS A 59 31.58 22.68 10.35
C LYS A 59 30.73 22.72 11.62
N THR A 60 29.75 23.60 11.69
CA THR A 60 28.84 23.73 12.82
C THR A 60 27.39 23.44 12.42
N ALA A 61 26.59 23.00 13.38
CA ALA A 61 25.15 22.73 13.17
C ALA A 61 24.41 24.00 12.73
N ARG A 62 24.77 25.15 13.28
CA ARG A 62 24.14 26.44 12.93
C ARG A 62 24.41 26.82 11.48
N GLU A 63 25.66 26.79 11.04
CA GLU A 63 26.04 27.11 9.67
C GLU A 63 25.36 26.15 8.66
N ALA A 64 25.29 24.83 8.96
CA ALA A 64 24.62 23.86 8.11
C ALA A 64 23.12 24.18 7.98
N ALA A 65 22.45 24.51 9.09
CA ALA A 65 21.05 24.87 9.10
C ALA A 65 20.77 26.18 8.34
N GLU A 66 21.59 27.25 8.56
CA GLU A 66 21.43 28.54 7.89
C GLU A 66 21.62 28.40 6.38
N ALA A 67 22.65 27.69 5.94
CA ALA A 67 22.90 27.42 4.51
C ALA A 67 21.75 26.64 3.88
N ASN A 68 21.25 25.61 4.58
CA ASN A 68 20.13 24.80 4.12
C ASN A 68 18.83 25.61 3.99
N ASN A 69 18.53 26.43 5.01
CA ASN A 69 17.34 27.29 5.00
C ASN A 69 17.38 28.31 3.85
N ALA A 70 18.55 28.93 3.61
CA ALA A 70 18.71 29.88 2.51
C ALA A 70 18.56 29.23 1.13
N ALA A 71 19.10 28.02 0.95
CA ALA A 71 18.96 27.28 -0.30
C ALA A 71 17.52 26.77 -0.50
N MET A 72 16.88 26.23 0.55
CA MET A 72 15.51 25.76 0.47
C MET A 72 14.51 26.89 0.20
N ALA A 73 14.74 28.09 0.73
CA ALA A 73 13.92 29.26 0.42
C ALA A 73 13.91 29.58 -1.10
N LYS A 74 15.05 29.42 -1.77
CA LYS A 74 15.15 29.60 -3.24
C LYS A 74 14.35 28.51 -3.99
N VAL A 75 14.43 27.26 -3.52
CA VAL A 75 13.68 26.13 -4.10
C VAL A 75 12.18 26.38 -3.97
N LEU A 76 11.69 26.77 -2.78
CA LEU A 76 10.28 27.09 -2.57
C LEU A 76 9.81 28.29 -3.43
N GLN A 77 10.67 29.30 -3.58
CA GLN A 77 10.37 30.43 -4.46
C GLN A 77 10.29 29.99 -5.93
N ALA A 78 11.14 29.06 -6.37
CA ALA A 78 11.10 28.51 -7.72
C ALA A 78 9.82 27.73 -8.00
N LEU A 79 9.30 26.99 -7.01
CA LEU A 79 7.98 26.31 -7.13
C LEU A 79 6.85 27.33 -7.35
N LYS A 80 6.83 28.42 -6.60
CA LYS A 80 5.86 29.50 -6.77
C LYS A 80 5.96 30.14 -8.14
N ASN A 81 7.17 30.39 -8.61
CA ASN A 81 7.41 30.98 -9.95
C ASN A 81 7.00 30.02 -11.07
N ALA A 82 7.05 28.70 -10.82
CA ALA A 82 6.56 27.65 -11.73
C ALA A 82 5.04 27.45 -11.66
N ALA A 83 4.31 28.32 -10.93
CA ALA A 83 2.86 28.28 -10.72
C ALA A 83 2.37 26.96 -10.08
N ILE A 84 3.16 26.40 -9.18
CA ILE A 84 2.75 25.28 -8.32
C ILE A 84 2.12 25.86 -7.05
N ASP A 85 0.87 25.49 -6.79
CA ASP A 85 0.09 25.99 -5.67
C ASP A 85 0.70 25.56 -4.33
N ASP A 86 0.59 26.41 -3.30
CA ASP A 86 1.09 26.13 -1.96
C ASP A 86 0.50 24.83 -1.33
N LYS A 87 -0.70 24.43 -1.75
CA LYS A 87 -1.35 23.17 -1.33
C LYS A 87 -0.75 21.92 -1.98
N ASP A 88 -0.02 22.08 -3.09
CA ASP A 88 0.53 20.99 -3.88
C ASP A 88 1.99 20.65 -3.52
N TYR A 89 2.56 21.33 -2.52
CA TYR A 89 3.84 20.91 -1.96
C TYR A 89 3.86 21.04 -0.44
N GLN A 90 4.57 20.13 0.20
CA GLN A 90 4.77 20.16 1.65
C GLN A 90 6.15 19.64 2.04
N THR A 91 6.69 20.15 3.14
CA THR A 91 7.92 19.59 3.72
C THR A 91 7.65 18.18 4.21
N SER A 92 8.36 17.22 3.65
CA SER A 92 8.25 15.81 3.99
C SER A 92 9.35 15.35 4.95
N ARG A 93 10.47 16.06 4.98
CA ARG A 93 11.58 15.76 5.89
C ARG A 93 12.41 16.99 6.21
N LEU A 94 12.74 17.14 7.49
CA LEU A 94 13.74 18.09 7.97
C LEU A 94 14.66 17.35 8.94
N SER A 95 15.97 17.40 8.70
CA SER A 95 16.95 16.75 9.58
C SER A 95 18.25 17.55 9.68
N LEU A 96 18.88 17.47 10.85
CA LEU A 96 20.21 18.00 11.12
C LEU A 96 20.99 16.91 11.85
N GLN A 97 22.09 16.45 11.25
CA GLN A 97 22.83 15.29 11.75
C GLN A 97 24.33 15.61 11.82
N PRO A 98 25.05 15.17 12.88
CA PRO A 98 26.49 15.21 12.90
C PRO A 98 27.07 14.24 11.87
N GLN A 99 28.16 14.65 11.24
CA GLN A 99 28.98 13.81 10.38
C GLN A 99 30.22 13.36 11.15
N TYR A 100 30.52 12.07 11.07
CA TYR A 100 31.65 11.48 11.76
C TYR A 100 32.76 11.14 10.80
N ALA A 101 34.00 11.25 11.27
CA ALA A 101 35.16 10.84 10.49
C ALA A 101 35.07 9.34 10.15
N PRO A 102 35.44 8.94 8.92
CA PRO A 102 35.46 7.53 8.55
C PRO A 102 36.48 6.78 9.41
N ASN A 103 35.97 5.83 10.17
CA ASN A 103 36.58 4.71 10.86
C ASN A 103 37.98 4.86 11.49
N ARG A 104 37.96 5.17 12.79
CA ARG A 104 38.86 4.53 13.75
C ARG A 104 38.00 3.77 14.76
N PRO A 105 38.22 2.44 14.99
CA PRO A 105 37.48 1.70 16.00
C PRO A 105 37.59 2.37 17.37
N GLY A 106 36.45 2.74 17.96
CA GLY A 106 36.35 3.26 19.30
C GLY A 106 36.36 4.79 19.45
N GLN A 107 36.51 5.60 18.39
CA GLN A 107 36.47 7.06 18.50
C GLN A 107 35.61 7.69 17.41
N GLN A 108 34.38 8.07 17.75
CA GLN A 108 33.48 8.82 16.85
C GLN A 108 33.82 10.32 16.99
N THR A 109 34.65 10.83 16.07
CA THR A 109 34.97 12.28 16.05
C THR A 109 34.04 12.96 15.05
N VAL A 110 33.26 13.93 15.54
CA VAL A 110 32.42 14.79 14.71
C VAL A 110 33.29 15.68 13.84
N VAL A 111 33.16 15.61 12.52
CA VAL A 111 33.92 16.40 11.54
C VAL A 111 33.08 17.49 10.88
N GLY A 112 31.77 17.47 11.06
CA GLY A 112 30.86 18.47 10.52
C GLY A 112 29.41 18.10 10.83
N TYR A 113 28.50 18.82 10.20
CA TYR A 113 27.06 18.63 10.30
C TYR A 113 26.43 18.71 8.92
N ARG A 114 25.44 17.86 8.71
CA ARG A 114 24.57 17.88 7.52
C ARG A 114 23.17 18.29 7.90
N ALA A 115 22.68 19.36 7.27
CA ALA A 115 21.27 19.73 7.29
C ALA A 115 20.61 19.27 5.99
N SER A 116 19.43 18.66 6.08
CA SER A 116 18.64 18.26 4.92
C SER A 116 17.20 18.69 5.09
N ASN A 117 16.65 19.30 4.07
CA ASN A 117 15.24 19.69 3.99
C ASN A 117 14.68 19.19 2.66
N ARG A 118 13.58 18.43 2.72
CA ARG A 118 12.96 17.83 1.56
C ARG A 118 11.48 18.19 1.49
N VAL A 119 10.99 18.44 0.30
CA VAL A 119 9.59 18.65 -0.01
C VAL A 119 9.09 17.57 -0.95
N THR A 120 7.85 17.15 -0.75
CA THR A 120 7.09 16.35 -1.71
C THR A 120 6.17 17.28 -2.47
N ILE A 121 6.22 17.20 -3.79
CA ILE A 121 5.50 18.06 -4.74
C ILE A 121 4.51 17.22 -5.52
N LYS A 122 3.27 17.66 -5.60
CA LYS A 122 2.21 17.10 -6.44
C LYS A 122 2.13 17.90 -7.73
N LEU A 123 2.23 17.23 -8.86
CA LEU A 123 2.18 17.86 -10.17
C LEU A 123 1.08 17.22 -11.01
N HIS A 124 -0.01 17.97 -11.24
CA HIS A 124 -1.18 17.52 -11.99
C HIS A 124 -0.96 17.45 -13.50
N ASP A 125 0.03 18.17 -14.01
CA ASP A 125 0.46 18.05 -15.40
C ASP A 125 1.75 17.23 -15.48
N VAL A 126 1.60 15.93 -15.69
CA VAL A 126 2.72 14.98 -15.72
C VAL A 126 3.73 15.27 -16.83
N SER A 127 3.33 16.01 -17.87
CA SER A 127 4.24 16.41 -18.96
C SER A 127 5.30 17.44 -18.54
N LYS A 128 5.05 18.16 -17.44
CA LYS A 128 5.94 19.20 -16.91
C LYS A 128 6.99 18.70 -15.93
N VAL A 129 6.99 17.40 -15.60
CA VAL A 129 7.89 16.82 -14.59
C VAL A 129 9.35 17.18 -14.87
N ALA A 130 9.84 16.96 -16.09
CA ALA A 130 11.22 17.27 -16.45
C ALA A 130 11.57 18.75 -16.23
N GLY A 131 10.72 19.65 -16.72
CA GLY A 131 10.93 21.10 -16.59
C GLY A 131 10.87 21.59 -15.14
N VAL A 132 10.02 20.97 -14.31
CA VAL A 132 9.98 21.28 -12.87
C VAL A 132 11.27 20.81 -12.18
N ILE A 133 11.75 19.60 -12.47
CA ILE A 133 13.02 19.11 -11.92
C ILE A 133 14.17 20.02 -12.30
N ASP A 134 14.27 20.41 -13.58
CA ASP A 134 15.31 21.34 -14.07
C ASP A 134 15.24 22.69 -13.35
N THR A 135 14.03 23.21 -13.13
CA THR A 135 13.81 24.46 -12.37
C THR A 135 14.28 24.34 -10.91
N LEU A 136 13.99 23.21 -10.25
CA LEU A 136 14.41 22.97 -8.87
C LEU A 136 15.92 22.83 -8.75
N VAL A 137 16.56 22.11 -9.65
CA VAL A 137 18.02 21.95 -9.70
C VAL A 137 18.68 23.32 -9.95
N GLY A 138 18.14 24.11 -10.90
CA GLY A 138 18.61 25.48 -11.15
C GLY A 138 18.44 26.42 -9.97
N ALA A 139 17.47 26.20 -9.10
CA ALA A 139 17.24 26.95 -7.86
C ALA A 139 18.14 26.48 -6.69
N GLY A 140 18.88 25.39 -6.85
CA GLY A 140 19.82 24.87 -5.85
C GLY A 140 19.37 23.58 -5.14
N ALA A 141 18.31 22.91 -5.62
CA ALA A 141 18.00 21.56 -5.17
C ALA A 141 19.13 20.62 -5.58
N ASN A 142 19.68 19.87 -4.64
CA ASN A 142 20.78 18.93 -4.85
C ASN A 142 20.49 17.53 -4.30
N ASP A 143 19.28 17.31 -3.83
CA ASP A 143 18.76 16.03 -3.36
C ASP A 143 17.43 15.77 -4.05
N ILE A 144 17.47 15.20 -5.27
CA ILE A 144 16.29 14.76 -6.00
C ILE A 144 16.08 13.28 -5.67
N GLY A 145 14.97 13.00 -5.04
CA GLY A 145 14.58 11.65 -4.62
C GLY A 145 13.73 10.92 -5.66
N ASN A 146 12.67 10.29 -5.18
CA ASN A 146 11.78 9.52 -6.04
C ASN A 146 10.88 10.44 -6.88
N VAL A 147 10.66 10.03 -8.12
CA VAL A 147 9.59 10.53 -8.97
C VAL A 147 8.69 9.34 -9.27
N TYR A 148 7.43 9.43 -8.89
CA TYR A 148 6.46 8.39 -9.22
C TYR A 148 5.18 9.00 -9.78
N PHE A 149 4.56 8.24 -10.65
CA PHE A 149 3.34 8.63 -11.36
C PHE A 149 2.18 7.83 -10.81
N THR A 150 1.04 8.48 -10.66
CA THR A 150 -0.16 7.83 -10.11
C THR A 150 -1.43 8.50 -10.68
N VAL A 151 -2.57 7.94 -10.36
CA VAL A 151 -3.87 8.53 -10.64
C VAL A 151 -4.34 9.32 -9.43
N ALA A 152 -4.73 10.58 -9.62
CA ALA A 152 -5.17 11.47 -8.55
C ALA A 152 -6.45 10.97 -7.86
N GLU A 153 -7.40 10.43 -8.63
CA GLU A 153 -8.68 9.90 -8.13
C GLU A 153 -8.86 8.43 -8.49
N PRO A 154 -8.19 7.49 -7.80
CA PRO A 154 -8.26 6.08 -8.12
C PRO A 154 -9.62 5.44 -7.85
N SER A 155 -10.48 6.05 -7.02
CA SER A 155 -11.76 5.48 -6.58
C SER A 155 -12.67 5.11 -7.74
N LYS A 156 -12.80 5.97 -8.77
CA LYS A 156 -13.63 5.67 -9.96
C LYS A 156 -13.12 4.47 -10.77
N LEU A 157 -11.80 4.33 -10.88
CA LEU A 157 -11.19 3.17 -11.54
C LEU A 157 -11.36 1.90 -10.71
N LEU A 158 -11.23 2.01 -9.40
CA LEU A 158 -11.47 0.91 -8.47
C LEU A 158 -12.93 0.44 -8.52
N ASP A 159 -13.90 1.35 -8.64
CA ASP A 159 -15.31 0.97 -8.79
C ASP A 159 -15.54 0.17 -10.08
N GLN A 160 -14.95 0.58 -11.20
CA GLN A 160 -14.99 -0.21 -12.44
C GLN A 160 -14.32 -1.58 -12.29
N ALA A 161 -13.21 -1.66 -11.53
CA ALA A 161 -12.56 -2.93 -11.25
C ALA A 161 -13.43 -3.83 -10.36
N ARG A 162 -14.14 -3.27 -9.35
CA ARG A 162 -15.10 -3.99 -8.50
C ARG A 162 -16.23 -4.62 -9.30
N GLU A 163 -16.84 -3.84 -10.18
CA GLU A 163 -17.91 -4.35 -11.07
C GLU A 163 -17.42 -5.53 -11.91
N LYS A 164 -16.24 -5.40 -12.53
CA LYS A 164 -15.63 -6.46 -13.34
C LYS A 164 -15.24 -7.68 -12.51
N ALA A 165 -14.72 -7.49 -11.29
CA ALA A 165 -14.33 -8.58 -10.40
C ALA A 165 -15.56 -9.41 -9.96
N VAL A 166 -16.66 -8.74 -9.60
CA VAL A 166 -17.92 -9.43 -9.28
C VAL A 166 -18.48 -10.18 -10.51
N ALA A 167 -18.39 -9.59 -11.68
CA ALA A 167 -18.80 -10.26 -12.93
C ALA A 167 -17.93 -11.51 -13.21
N ASP A 168 -16.62 -11.44 -12.97
CA ASP A 168 -15.72 -12.59 -13.11
C ASP A 168 -16.04 -13.69 -12.08
N ALA A 169 -16.28 -13.32 -10.81
CA ALA A 169 -16.71 -14.28 -9.78
C ALA A 169 -18.00 -14.99 -10.20
N ARG A 170 -18.98 -14.24 -10.68
CA ARG A 170 -20.25 -14.81 -11.16
C ARG A 170 -20.03 -15.77 -12.33
N ARG A 171 -19.27 -15.39 -13.33
CA ARG A 171 -18.92 -16.24 -14.47
C ARG A 171 -18.27 -17.55 -14.02
N LYS A 172 -17.33 -17.49 -13.07
CA LYS A 172 -16.68 -18.68 -12.49
C LYS A 172 -17.70 -19.57 -11.76
N ALA A 173 -18.57 -18.95 -10.93
CA ALA A 173 -19.61 -19.69 -10.20
C ALA A 173 -20.61 -20.38 -11.13
N GLU A 174 -21.03 -19.76 -12.23
CA GLU A 174 -21.92 -20.34 -13.26
C GLU A 174 -21.29 -21.56 -13.94
N ILE A 175 -19.97 -21.52 -14.19
CA ILE A 175 -19.24 -22.66 -14.76
C ILE A 175 -19.27 -23.85 -13.79
N TYR A 176 -18.99 -23.60 -12.48
CA TYR A 176 -19.03 -24.66 -11.47
C TYR A 176 -20.43 -25.20 -11.25
N ALA A 177 -21.44 -24.34 -11.19
CA ALA A 177 -22.82 -24.75 -11.02
C ALA A 177 -23.27 -25.68 -12.19
N LYS A 178 -22.94 -25.28 -13.43
CA LYS A 178 -23.25 -26.10 -14.63
C LYS A 178 -22.53 -27.46 -14.59
N ALA A 179 -21.25 -27.48 -14.22
CA ALA A 179 -20.47 -28.71 -14.14
C ALA A 179 -20.97 -29.65 -13.03
N ALA A 180 -21.49 -29.10 -11.93
CA ALA A 180 -22.06 -29.86 -10.82
C ALA A 180 -23.55 -30.25 -11.03
N GLY A 181 -24.20 -29.81 -12.12
CA GLY A 181 -25.62 -30.10 -12.37
C GLY A 181 -26.56 -29.35 -11.39
N VAL A 182 -26.14 -28.20 -10.85
CA VAL A 182 -26.94 -27.39 -9.92
C VAL A 182 -27.24 -26.02 -10.53
N THR A 183 -28.23 -25.32 -9.96
CA THR A 183 -28.56 -23.95 -10.35
C THR A 183 -27.93 -22.95 -9.39
N LEU A 184 -27.24 -21.94 -9.93
CA LEU A 184 -26.67 -20.85 -9.13
C LEU A 184 -27.79 -19.99 -8.55
N GLY A 185 -27.74 -19.73 -7.24
CA GLY A 185 -28.67 -18.87 -6.52
C GLY A 185 -28.18 -17.46 -6.34
N SER A 186 -28.71 -16.77 -5.33
CA SER A 186 -28.28 -15.43 -4.95
C SER A 186 -26.93 -15.46 -4.21
N PRO A 187 -26.15 -14.39 -4.25
CA PRO A 187 -24.97 -14.26 -3.40
C PRO A 187 -25.38 -14.25 -1.92
N LEU A 188 -24.68 -15.04 -1.13
CA LEU A 188 -24.84 -15.12 0.33
C LEU A 188 -23.85 -14.22 1.05
N SER A 189 -22.67 -14.03 0.46
CA SER A 189 -21.61 -13.18 0.97
C SER A 189 -20.78 -12.62 -0.17
N ILE A 190 -20.38 -11.37 -0.05
CA ILE A 190 -19.42 -10.71 -0.93
C ILE A 190 -18.42 -10.01 -0.02
N ALA A 191 -17.14 -10.30 -0.21
CA ALA A 191 -16.04 -9.66 0.51
C ALA A 191 -14.98 -9.19 -0.49
N GLU A 192 -14.48 -7.97 -0.31
CA GLU A 192 -13.32 -7.47 -1.05
C GLU A 192 -12.06 -7.90 -0.30
N ASP A 193 -11.14 -8.56 -0.98
CA ASP A 193 -9.91 -9.08 -0.39
C ASP A 193 -8.78 -8.06 -0.53
N GLY A 194 -8.21 -7.66 0.62
CA GLY A 194 -7.01 -6.83 0.68
C GLY A 194 -7.24 -5.34 0.41
N THR A 195 -6.15 -4.59 0.52
CA THR A 195 -6.10 -3.18 0.09
C THR A 195 -5.59 -3.14 -1.35
N PRO A 196 -6.26 -2.42 -2.27
CA PRO A 196 -5.79 -2.28 -3.64
C PRO A 196 -4.36 -1.74 -3.65
N THR A 197 -3.43 -2.52 -4.20
CA THR A 197 -2.04 -2.11 -4.32
C THR A 197 -1.78 -1.71 -5.76
N PRO A 198 -1.36 -0.47 -6.04
CA PRO A 198 -0.97 -0.05 -7.38
C PRO A 198 0.21 -0.88 -7.88
N MET A 199 0.10 -1.47 -9.05
CA MET A 199 1.21 -2.14 -9.72
C MET A 199 1.63 -1.36 -10.96
N PHE A 200 2.88 -0.92 -10.98
CA PHE A 200 3.46 -0.22 -12.12
C PHE A 200 3.90 -1.24 -13.18
N ARG A 201 3.37 -1.13 -14.39
CA ARG A 201 3.89 -1.84 -15.55
C ARG A 201 4.71 -0.87 -16.39
N VAL A 202 6.03 -1.07 -16.42
CA VAL A 202 6.92 -0.36 -17.34
C VAL A 202 6.77 -1.01 -18.72
N LYS A 203 6.15 -0.30 -19.66
CA LYS A 203 6.16 -0.68 -21.06
C LYS A 203 7.50 -0.21 -21.65
N THR A 204 8.45 -1.10 -21.78
CA THR A 204 9.75 -0.82 -22.42
C THR A 204 9.52 -0.51 -23.90
N LEU A 205 9.43 0.77 -24.23
CA LEU A 205 9.57 1.25 -25.60
C LEU A 205 11.05 1.62 -25.78
N ALA A 206 11.74 0.91 -26.69
CA ALA A 206 13.09 1.27 -27.10
C ALA A 206 13.04 2.62 -27.80
N ALA A 207 13.64 3.66 -27.19
CA ALA A 207 13.78 4.98 -27.80
C ALA A 207 15.18 5.10 -28.44
N PRO A 208 15.30 5.73 -29.62
CA PRO A 208 16.61 6.01 -30.23
C PRO A 208 17.31 7.14 -29.46
N MET A 209 18.61 6.95 -29.21
CA MET A 209 19.46 7.97 -28.61
C MET A 209 19.62 9.15 -29.57
N ALA A 210 19.22 10.35 -29.15
CA ALA A 210 19.58 11.61 -29.78
C ALA A 210 19.86 12.67 -28.69
N ALA A 211 20.76 13.59 -29.01
CA ALA A 211 21.47 14.59 -28.22
C ALA A 211 20.62 15.40 -27.23
N ALA A 212 21.26 15.78 -26.11
CA ALA A 212 20.89 16.81 -25.13
C ALA A 212 19.38 17.19 -25.07
N ALA A 213 18.59 16.22 -24.68
CA ALA A 213 17.16 16.38 -24.39
C ALA A 213 16.98 16.58 -22.88
N PRO A 214 15.92 17.28 -22.43
CA PRO A 214 15.54 17.31 -21.01
C PRO A 214 15.47 15.89 -20.45
N THR A 215 15.64 15.75 -19.14
CA THR A 215 15.63 14.47 -18.44
C THR A 215 14.54 13.54 -18.99
N PRO A 216 14.87 12.40 -19.65
CA PRO A 216 13.84 11.56 -20.23
C PRO A 216 13.00 10.91 -19.12
N VAL A 217 11.71 11.13 -19.14
CA VAL A 217 10.76 10.61 -18.13
C VAL A 217 9.75 9.71 -18.83
N ALA A 218 9.72 8.44 -18.46
CA ALA A 218 8.72 7.48 -18.92
C ALA A 218 7.61 7.35 -17.87
N GLN A 219 6.38 7.73 -18.24
CA GLN A 219 5.25 7.79 -17.31
C GLN A 219 4.59 6.43 -17.07
N GLY A 220 4.63 5.51 -18.04
CA GLY A 220 3.99 4.20 -17.97
C GLY A 220 2.46 4.25 -17.89
N GLU A 221 1.86 3.17 -17.42
CA GLU A 221 0.44 3.05 -17.07
C GLU A 221 0.32 2.53 -15.64
N GLU A 222 -0.61 3.06 -14.86
CA GLU A 222 -0.96 2.54 -13.55
C GLU A 222 -2.06 1.50 -13.69
N THR A 223 -1.84 0.32 -13.11
CA THR A 223 -2.82 -0.77 -13.09
C THR A 223 -3.32 -0.99 -11.68
N LEU A 224 -4.62 -0.83 -11.50
CA LEU A 224 -5.32 -1.08 -10.25
C LEU A 224 -6.04 -2.43 -10.35
N SER A 225 -5.86 -3.28 -9.35
CA SER A 225 -6.44 -4.63 -9.30
C SER A 225 -7.33 -4.78 -8.08
N ILE A 226 -8.46 -5.45 -8.25
CA ILE A 226 -9.40 -5.81 -7.19
C ILE A 226 -9.61 -7.31 -7.23
N THR A 227 -9.63 -7.92 -6.06
CA THR A 227 -10.06 -9.31 -5.84
C THR A 227 -11.27 -9.30 -4.92
N VAL A 228 -12.30 -10.06 -5.29
CA VAL A 228 -13.50 -10.25 -4.47
C VAL A 228 -13.74 -11.72 -4.24
N SER A 229 -14.04 -12.10 -3.00
CA SER A 229 -14.50 -13.44 -2.65
C SER A 229 -16.02 -13.44 -2.54
N VAL A 230 -16.68 -14.31 -3.31
CA VAL A 230 -18.14 -14.39 -3.34
C VAL A 230 -18.60 -15.80 -3.05
N ILE A 231 -19.56 -15.94 -2.14
CA ILE A 231 -20.25 -17.18 -1.83
C ILE A 231 -21.66 -17.09 -2.39
N TRP A 232 -21.98 -18.03 -3.27
CA TRP A 232 -23.28 -18.14 -3.93
C TRP A 232 -24.05 -19.33 -3.40
N GLY A 233 -25.32 -19.14 -3.00
CA GLY A 233 -26.20 -20.26 -2.71
C GLY A 233 -26.44 -21.10 -3.96
N ILE A 234 -26.69 -22.40 -3.79
CA ILE A 234 -27.08 -23.28 -4.90
C ILE A 234 -28.44 -23.94 -4.64
N LYS A 235 -29.15 -24.21 -5.72
CA LYS A 235 -30.39 -24.98 -5.69
C LYS A 235 -30.17 -26.30 -6.47
N SER A 236 -30.70 -27.41 -5.94
CA SER A 236 -30.69 -28.66 -6.66
C SER A 236 -31.35 -28.45 -8.03
N GLY A 237 -30.72 -28.89 -9.10
CA GLY A 237 -31.33 -28.92 -10.41
C GLY A 237 -32.55 -29.86 -10.39
N GLN A 238 -33.67 -29.39 -10.90
CA GLN A 238 -34.83 -30.25 -11.15
C GLN A 238 -34.58 -31.07 -12.41
#